data_bfadbd5c6af48716c0e054c4e7430900
#
_entry.id   bfadbd5c6af48716c0e054c4e7430900
#
_cell.length_a   1.000
_cell.length_b   1.000
_cell.length_c   1.000
_cell.angle_alpha   90.00
_cell.angle_beta   90.00
_cell.angle_gamma   90.00
#
_symmetry.space_group_name_H-M   'P 1'
#
loop_
_entity.id
_entity.type
_entity.pdbx_description
1 polymer ?
#
loop_
_entity_poly.entity_id
_entity_poly.type
_entity_poly.pdbx_seq_one_letter_code
_entity_poly.pdbx_strand_id
1 'polypeptide(L)'
;MPFMTRKLTLVLTAGLTAAAWQPPILAHTPAANLFDAHVALGLPQAFALPRETDDERGPGVDEVVIKERLDTDAAYPDGSHATTYAGTAGSHEAVFTRLGPTLSVSVLGQSVEAGATIARHRSAPAPGQDDVIVPSFAQPARIHAALTDHPPAELRFWIFLHDDAGESNYAKFHNWYVAWWIRDMEKTVKPGIPVKVIIKDHLPGVTDFDYRQGRRDESLFAFRSAADGYLYEQGVMPSALTKVMLFVGDRPDNWKGAYGIAIPRDTVAMASGTGPRHGVAHEFGHTLNAQHEYAETRFPCVTNMSAYVPGLFSCQIYSGQNDVQIREYVQQTVEREAH
;
A
#
# COMPACT_ATOMS: atom_id res chain seq x y z
N MET A 1 11.76 6.79 87.80
CA MET A 1 12.78 6.86 86.72
C MET A 1 12.20 6.14 85.48
N PRO A 2 11.77 6.84 84.40
CA PRO A 2 11.28 6.20 83.21
C PRO A 2 12.40 6.16 82.13
N PHE A 3 12.59 5.01 81.58
CA PHE A 3 13.48 4.73 80.42
C PHE A 3 12.93 5.32 79.16
N MET A 4 13.68 6.22 78.55
CA MET A 4 13.41 6.75 77.17
C MET A 4 13.98 5.83 76.13
N THR A 5 13.16 5.13 75.37
CA THR A 5 13.54 4.37 74.22
C THR A 5 13.53 5.27 72.95
N ARG A 6 14.67 5.58 72.42
CA ARG A 6 14.82 6.28 71.12
C ARG A 6 14.57 5.28 70.03
N LYS A 7 13.53 5.53 69.15
CA LYS A 7 13.33 4.85 67.88
C LYS A 7 14.20 5.51 66.82
N LEU A 8 15.10 4.71 66.25
CA LEU A 8 15.92 5.11 65.10
C LEU A 8 15.12 4.81 63.85
N THR A 9 14.67 5.83 63.11
CA THR A 9 13.97 5.68 61.83
C THR A 9 15.01 5.69 60.72
N LEU A 10 15.21 4.55 60.10
CA LEU A 10 16.09 4.40 58.92
C LEU A 10 15.28 4.79 57.69
N VAL A 11 15.62 5.90 57.04
CA VAL A 11 15.04 6.32 55.75
C VAL A 11 15.87 5.70 54.64
N LEU A 12 15.34 4.65 54.01
CA LEU A 12 15.90 4.09 52.76
C LEU A 12 15.44 4.95 51.57
N THR A 13 16.29 5.78 51.04
CA THR A 13 16.09 6.45 49.74
C THR A 13 16.43 5.47 48.65
N ALA A 14 15.42 4.82 48.07
CA ALA A 14 15.59 4.05 46.83
C ALA A 14 15.71 5.01 45.66
N GLY A 15 16.93 5.20 45.16
CA GLY A 15 17.19 5.92 43.93
C GLY A 15 16.74 5.06 42.72
N LEU A 16 15.59 5.38 42.13
CA LEU A 16 15.17 4.87 40.84
C LEU A 16 16.01 5.56 39.75
N THR A 17 17.08 4.90 39.30
CA THR A 17 17.70 5.25 38.03
C THR A 17 16.77 4.78 36.93
N ALA A 18 16.00 5.70 36.34
CA ALA A 18 15.31 5.44 35.06
C ALA A 18 16.37 5.23 33.97
N ALA A 19 16.66 3.96 33.67
CA ALA A 19 17.38 3.62 32.48
C ALA A 19 16.53 4.07 31.28
N ALA A 20 16.93 5.15 30.64
CA ALA A 20 16.32 5.60 29.39
C ALA A 20 16.45 4.45 28.39
N TRP A 21 15.33 3.85 28.04
CA TRP A 21 15.24 2.85 26.98
C TRP A 21 15.52 3.56 25.66
N GLN A 22 16.78 3.47 25.19
CA GLN A 22 17.12 3.91 23.85
C GLN A 22 16.67 2.78 22.91
N PRO A 23 15.75 3.05 21.96
CA PRO A 23 15.45 2.05 20.94
C PRO A 23 16.72 1.68 20.20
N PRO A 24 16.90 0.41 19.80
CA PRO A 24 18.06 -0.01 19.04
C PRO A 24 18.16 0.87 17.78
N ILE A 25 19.30 1.53 17.60
CA ILE A 25 19.62 2.24 16.35
C ILE A 25 19.77 1.13 15.31
N LEU A 26 18.75 0.94 14.48
CA LEU A 26 18.81 0.02 13.34
C LEU A 26 19.91 0.54 12.40
N ALA A 27 21.02 -0.18 12.33
CA ALA A 27 22.10 0.17 11.43
C ALA A 27 21.61 0.02 9.98
N HIS A 28 21.78 1.07 9.19
CA HIS A 28 21.53 1.02 7.75
C HIS A 28 22.46 0.00 7.12
N THR A 29 21.97 -0.75 6.14
CA THR A 29 22.80 -1.66 5.38
C THR A 29 23.82 -0.90 4.53
N PRO A 30 24.95 -1.52 4.14
CA PRO A 30 25.92 -0.89 3.24
C PRO A 30 25.30 -0.41 1.93
N ALA A 31 24.33 -1.16 1.37
CA ALA A 31 23.64 -0.79 0.15
C ALA A 31 22.76 0.45 0.35
N ALA A 32 22.04 0.55 1.47
CA ALA A 32 21.22 1.70 1.80
C ALA A 32 22.05 2.97 2.00
N ASN A 33 23.19 2.86 2.70
CA ASN A 33 24.10 4.00 2.90
C ASN A 33 24.68 4.51 1.57
N LEU A 34 25.06 3.58 0.69
CA LEU A 34 25.59 3.93 -0.63
C LEU A 34 24.52 4.60 -1.49
N PHE A 35 23.31 4.05 -1.48
CA PHE A 35 22.16 4.62 -2.18
C PHE A 35 21.89 6.06 -1.71
N ASP A 36 21.79 6.27 -0.40
CA ASP A 36 21.53 7.59 0.18
C ASP A 36 22.64 8.61 -0.16
N ALA A 37 23.91 8.17 -0.16
CA ALA A 37 25.03 9.01 -0.54
C ALA A 37 24.92 9.47 -2.01
N HIS A 38 24.54 8.58 -2.92
CA HIS A 38 24.35 8.95 -4.32
C HIS A 38 23.13 9.84 -4.53
N VAL A 39 22.00 9.57 -3.87
CA VAL A 39 20.82 10.43 -3.93
C VAL A 39 21.13 11.84 -3.43
N ALA A 40 21.94 11.98 -2.39
CA ALA A 40 22.35 13.28 -1.84
C ALA A 40 23.19 14.13 -2.81
N LEU A 41 23.86 13.53 -3.80
CA LEU A 41 24.57 14.24 -4.86
C LEU A 41 23.65 14.87 -5.91
N GLY A 42 22.36 14.57 -5.86
CA GLY A 42 21.36 14.99 -6.85
C GLY A 42 21.12 13.93 -7.93
N LEU A 43 19.92 13.91 -8.46
CA LEU A 43 19.50 12.94 -9.49
C LEU A 43 19.58 13.57 -10.89
N PRO A 44 19.87 12.76 -11.96
CA PRO A 44 20.07 11.32 -11.95
C PRO A 44 21.45 10.86 -11.45
N GLN A 45 21.52 9.63 -10.92
CA GLN A 45 22.77 8.98 -10.49
C GLN A 45 22.88 7.57 -11.06
N ALA A 46 24.11 7.20 -11.50
CA ALA A 46 24.43 5.85 -11.95
C ALA A 46 25.59 5.30 -11.11
N PHE A 47 25.43 4.11 -10.53
CA PHE A 47 26.44 3.48 -9.69
C PHE A 47 26.21 1.97 -9.55
N ALA A 48 27.22 1.29 -9.01
CA ALA A 48 27.15 -0.13 -8.69
C ALA A 48 26.56 -0.31 -7.29
N LEU A 49 25.38 -0.95 -7.20
CA LEU A 49 24.70 -1.22 -5.94
C LEU A 49 24.93 -2.68 -5.52
N PRO A 50 25.57 -2.94 -4.37
CA PRO A 50 25.68 -4.29 -3.84
C PRO A 50 24.29 -4.87 -3.54
N ARG A 51 24.05 -6.12 -3.95
CA ARG A 51 22.87 -6.87 -3.50
C ARG A 51 23.08 -7.32 -2.07
N GLU A 52 22.05 -7.22 -1.27
CA GLU A 52 22.06 -7.76 0.08
C GLU A 52 21.99 -9.28 0.07
N THR A 53 22.44 -9.90 1.15
CA THR A 53 22.48 -11.37 1.26
C THR A 53 21.09 -12.02 1.18
N ASP A 54 20.05 -11.26 1.51
CA ASP A 54 18.66 -11.72 1.50
C ASP A 54 17.99 -11.56 0.12
N ASP A 55 18.70 -11.00 -0.86
CA ASP A 55 18.17 -10.90 -2.23
C ASP A 55 18.11 -12.32 -2.83
N GLU A 56 16.93 -12.69 -3.32
CA GLU A 56 16.67 -14.02 -3.88
C GLU A 56 17.56 -14.38 -5.08
N ARG A 57 18.14 -13.37 -5.74
CA ARG A 57 19.14 -13.55 -6.81
C ARG A 57 20.54 -13.90 -6.27
N GLY A 58 20.70 -13.89 -4.95
CA GLY A 58 21.97 -14.10 -4.27
C GLY A 58 22.91 -12.89 -4.29
N PRO A 59 24.08 -13.01 -3.65
CA PRO A 59 25.05 -11.93 -3.57
C PRO A 59 25.56 -11.51 -4.95
N GLY A 60 25.80 -10.22 -5.12
CA GLY A 60 26.28 -9.67 -6.39
C GLY A 60 26.25 -8.14 -6.39
N VAL A 61 26.38 -7.57 -7.56
CA VAL A 61 26.33 -6.14 -7.79
C VAL A 61 25.40 -5.87 -8.98
N ASP A 62 24.49 -4.93 -8.81
CA ASP A 62 23.67 -4.42 -9.90
C ASP A 62 24.14 -3.03 -10.30
N GLU A 63 24.34 -2.81 -11.60
CA GLU A 63 24.46 -1.45 -12.11
C GLU A 63 23.09 -0.80 -12.09
N VAL A 64 22.95 0.28 -11.36
CA VAL A 64 21.68 0.99 -11.20
C VAL A 64 21.77 2.42 -11.70
N VAL A 65 20.67 2.90 -12.26
CA VAL A 65 20.48 4.31 -12.55
C VAL A 65 19.23 4.77 -11.82
N ILE A 66 19.38 5.65 -10.83
CA ILE A 66 18.27 6.32 -10.17
C ILE A 66 17.99 7.59 -10.97
N LYS A 67 16.84 7.68 -11.60
CA LYS A 67 16.49 8.79 -12.49
C LYS A 67 15.86 9.95 -11.71
N GLU A 68 14.93 9.62 -10.82
CA GLU A 68 14.13 10.61 -10.09
C GLU A 68 13.55 10.03 -8.81
N ARG A 69 13.24 10.91 -7.86
CA ARG A 69 12.38 10.62 -6.71
C ARG A 69 10.94 10.83 -7.15
N LEU A 70 10.03 9.96 -6.68
CA LEU A 70 8.59 10.15 -6.83
C LEU A 70 8.05 11.05 -5.71
N ASP A 71 7.01 11.82 -6.00
CA ASP A 71 6.44 12.80 -5.07
C ASP A 71 5.56 12.14 -3.99
N THR A 72 4.98 10.97 -4.31
CA THR A 72 4.12 10.23 -3.40
C THR A 72 4.92 9.46 -2.36
N ASP A 73 4.82 9.87 -1.11
CA ASP A 73 5.29 9.09 0.03
C ASP A 73 4.15 8.22 0.59
N ALA A 74 4.49 7.02 1.08
CA ALA A 74 3.55 6.16 1.80
C ALA A 74 3.87 6.17 3.30
N ALA A 75 2.87 6.54 4.13
CA ALA A 75 3.00 6.58 5.59
C ALA A 75 2.60 5.23 6.19
N TYR A 76 3.40 4.71 7.13
CA TYR A 76 3.23 3.42 7.78
C TYR A 76 2.82 3.55 9.26
N PRO A 77 2.26 2.47 9.87
CA PRO A 77 1.75 2.50 11.24
C PRO A 77 2.78 2.85 12.30
N ASP A 78 4.04 2.46 12.09
CA ASP A 78 5.17 2.75 12.97
C ASP A 78 5.70 4.20 12.86
N GLY A 79 5.03 5.03 12.07
CA GLY A 79 5.43 6.41 11.79
C GLY A 79 6.52 6.56 10.73
N SER A 80 6.97 5.46 10.14
CA SER A 80 7.93 5.51 9.03
C SER A 80 7.24 5.95 7.73
N HIS A 81 8.05 6.47 6.80
CA HIS A 81 7.63 6.85 5.46
C HIS A 81 8.46 6.12 4.43
N ALA A 82 7.80 5.52 3.44
CA ALA A 82 8.46 4.94 2.29
C ALA A 82 8.59 5.99 1.20
N THR A 83 9.83 6.28 0.81
CA THR A 83 10.13 7.11 -0.36
C THR A 83 10.47 6.21 -1.54
N THR A 84 9.82 6.43 -2.66
CA THR A 84 10.00 5.64 -3.88
C THR A 84 10.78 6.43 -4.93
N TYR A 85 11.67 5.75 -5.64
CA TYR A 85 12.45 6.30 -6.73
C TYR A 85 12.26 5.46 -7.98
N ALA A 86 12.22 6.10 -9.14
CA ALA A 86 12.17 5.44 -10.43
C ALA A 86 13.55 5.42 -11.10
N GLY A 87 13.85 4.32 -11.78
CA GLY A 87 15.13 4.16 -12.45
C GLY A 87 15.27 2.85 -13.22
N THR A 88 16.50 2.34 -13.32
CA THR A 88 16.79 1.04 -13.93
C THR A 88 17.78 0.26 -13.09
N ALA A 89 17.71 -1.07 -13.16
CA ALA A 89 18.73 -1.99 -12.70
C ALA A 89 19.16 -2.85 -13.89
N GLY A 90 20.42 -2.69 -14.32
CA GLY A 90 20.87 -3.17 -15.62
C GLY A 90 20.03 -2.56 -16.77
N SER A 91 19.51 -3.40 -17.66
CA SER A 91 18.67 -2.99 -18.79
C SER A 91 17.17 -2.88 -18.45
N HIS A 92 16.77 -3.18 -17.23
CA HIS A 92 15.36 -3.29 -16.84
C HIS A 92 14.91 -2.06 -16.05
N GLU A 93 13.64 -1.68 -16.20
CA GLU A 93 13.03 -0.69 -15.32
C GLU A 93 12.99 -1.21 -13.88
N ALA A 94 13.24 -0.31 -12.95
CA ALA A 94 13.27 -0.63 -11.52
C ALA A 94 12.64 0.49 -10.69
N VAL A 95 12.07 0.11 -9.56
CA VAL A 95 11.70 1.01 -8.49
C VAL A 95 12.55 0.71 -7.26
N PHE A 96 13.00 1.77 -6.60
CA PHE A 96 13.81 1.70 -5.39
C PHE A 96 13.00 2.29 -4.26
N THR A 97 12.87 1.57 -3.16
CA THR A 97 12.12 2.02 -1.98
C THR A 97 13.03 2.17 -0.78
N ARG A 98 13.03 3.37 -0.20
CA ARG A 98 13.65 3.62 1.12
C ARG A 98 12.56 3.65 2.16
N LEU A 99 12.62 2.74 3.13
CA LEU A 99 11.72 2.69 4.28
C LEU A 99 12.53 2.43 5.56
N GLY A 100 12.66 3.44 6.40
CA GLY A 100 13.54 3.37 7.56
C GLY A 100 14.97 2.97 7.17
N PRO A 101 15.57 1.91 7.75
CA PRO A 101 16.92 1.46 7.41
C PRO A 101 16.97 0.62 6.13
N THR A 102 15.83 0.18 5.60
CA THR A 102 15.74 -0.77 4.50
C THR A 102 15.77 -0.07 3.15
N LEU A 103 16.55 -0.61 2.22
CA LEU A 103 16.49 -0.33 0.79
C LEU A 103 15.95 -1.58 0.08
N SER A 104 14.88 -1.44 -0.66
CA SER A 104 14.34 -2.51 -1.50
C SER A 104 14.41 -2.12 -2.96
N VAL A 105 14.74 -3.06 -3.83
CA VAL A 105 14.78 -2.88 -5.28
C VAL A 105 13.82 -3.87 -5.94
N SER A 106 12.92 -3.37 -6.77
CA SER A 106 12.01 -4.20 -7.56
C SER A 106 12.24 -3.94 -9.04
N VAL A 107 12.45 -5.00 -9.80
CA VAL A 107 12.79 -4.94 -11.22
C VAL A 107 11.63 -5.48 -12.04
N LEU A 108 11.22 -4.74 -13.07
CA LEU A 108 10.13 -5.14 -13.95
C LEU A 108 10.52 -6.36 -14.78
N GLY A 109 9.62 -7.34 -14.87
CA GLY A 109 9.82 -8.52 -15.70
C GLY A 109 10.76 -9.58 -15.14
N GLN A 110 11.41 -9.33 -14.02
CA GLN A 110 11.99 -10.38 -13.23
C GLN A 110 10.88 -10.90 -12.31
N SER A 111 10.19 -11.93 -12.76
CA SER A 111 9.30 -12.68 -11.91
C SER A 111 10.15 -13.38 -10.86
N VAL A 112 10.28 -12.75 -9.74
CA VAL A 112 10.65 -13.47 -8.56
C VAL A 112 9.38 -14.21 -8.13
N GLU A 113 9.10 -15.31 -8.85
CA GLU A 113 8.13 -16.30 -8.40
C GLU A 113 8.57 -16.97 -7.10
N ALA A 114 9.76 -16.69 -6.62
CA ALA A 114 10.32 -17.30 -5.42
C ALA A 114 9.74 -16.78 -4.11
N GLY A 115 8.95 -15.73 -4.08
CA GLY A 115 8.20 -15.31 -2.89
C GLY A 115 6.87 -16.04 -2.68
N ALA A 116 6.45 -16.89 -3.59
CA ALA A 116 5.22 -17.68 -3.50
C ALA A 116 5.32 -18.91 -2.58
N THR A 117 6.26 -18.94 -1.65
CA THR A 117 6.35 -20.03 -0.65
C THR A 117 5.45 -19.76 0.57
N ILE A 118 4.59 -18.77 0.52
CA ILE A 118 3.53 -18.60 1.52
C ILE A 118 2.21 -18.96 0.86
N ALA A 119 1.75 -20.15 1.18
CA ALA A 119 0.56 -20.86 0.75
C ALA A 119 0.78 -21.74 -0.49
N ARG A 120 1.08 -23.00 -0.19
CA ARG A 120 0.96 -24.10 -1.16
C ARG A 120 -0.41 -24.04 -1.81
N HIS A 121 -0.37 -23.91 -3.12
CA HIS A 121 -1.42 -24.19 -4.07
C HIS A 121 -2.69 -24.84 -3.51
N ARG A 122 -3.73 -24.06 -3.35
CA ARG A 122 -5.06 -24.51 -3.74
C ARG A 122 -5.24 -24.04 -5.18
N SER A 123 -5.68 -24.93 -6.02
CA SER A 123 -5.81 -24.82 -7.47
C SER A 123 -6.10 -23.40 -7.96
N ALA A 124 -5.31 -22.92 -8.94
CA ALA A 124 -5.58 -21.69 -9.65
C ALA A 124 -7.08 -21.68 -10.08
N PRO A 125 -7.78 -20.55 -9.92
CA PRO A 125 -9.14 -20.44 -10.42
C PRO A 125 -9.14 -20.68 -11.92
N ALA A 126 -10.21 -21.27 -12.42
CA ALA A 126 -10.42 -21.46 -13.84
C ALA A 126 -10.30 -20.11 -14.58
N PRO A 127 -9.70 -20.06 -15.79
CA PRO A 127 -9.64 -18.85 -16.58
C PRO A 127 -11.07 -18.29 -16.77
N GLY A 128 -11.30 -17.03 -16.41
CA GLY A 128 -12.57 -16.35 -16.64
C GLY A 128 -13.46 -16.10 -15.43
N GLN A 129 -12.98 -16.32 -14.20
CA GLN A 129 -13.68 -15.77 -13.03
C GLN A 129 -13.25 -14.31 -12.83
N ASP A 130 -14.13 -13.42 -13.31
CA ASP A 130 -14.00 -11.99 -13.11
C ASP A 130 -14.08 -11.63 -11.62
N ASP A 131 -13.30 -10.63 -11.22
CA ASP A 131 -13.44 -9.96 -9.96
C ASP A 131 -14.85 -9.41 -9.86
N VAL A 132 -15.40 -9.47 -8.66
CA VAL A 132 -16.81 -9.16 -8.53
C VAL A 132 -16.98 -7.66 -8.37
N ILE A 133 -17.43 -7.04 -9.40
CA ILE A 133 -17.95 -5.69 -9.35
C ILE A 133 -19.33 -5.73 -8.71
N VAL A 134 -19.46 -5.11 -7.55
CA VAL A 134 -20.77 -4.88 -6.92
C VAL A 134 -21.39 -3.65 -7.58
N PRO A 135 -22.62 -3.73 -8.12
CA PRO A 135 -23.26 -2.56 -8.71
C PRO A 135 -23.29 -1.39 -7.72
N SER A 136 -22.93 -0.20 -8.16
CA SER A 136 -23.04 1.02 -7.38
C SER A 136 -24.53 1.30 -7.13
N PHE A 137 -24.99 1.08 -5.90
CA PHE A 137 -26.25 1.64 -5.47
C PHE A 137 -26.04 3.14 -5.25
N ALA A 138 -27.02 3.95 -5.65
CA ALA A 138 -26.99 5.40 -5.45
C ALA A 138 -26.57 5.71 -4.00
N GLN A 139 -25.44 6.40 -3.86
CA GLN A 139 -24.97 6.82 -2.54
C GLN A 139 -26.07 7.68 -1.90
N PRO A 140 -26.39 7.50 -0.61
CA PRO A 140 -27.19 8.49 0.09
C PRO A 140 -26.51 9.84 -0.04
N ALA A 141 -27.27 10.86 -0.41
CA ALA A 141 -26.78 12.23 -0.58
C ALA A 141 -25.98 12.63 0.67
N ARG A 142 -24.67 12.78 0.53
CA ARG A 142 -23.81 13.25 1.61
C ARG A 142 -24.18 14.70 1.90
N ILE A 143 -24.49 15.00 3.14
CA ILE A 143 -24.74 16.38 3.58
C ILE A 143 -23.38 17.08 3.58
N HIS A 144 -23.12 17.86 2.55
CA HIS A 144 -21.95 18.73 2.51
C HIS A 144 -22.18 19.90 3.47
N ALA A 145 -21.50 19.88 4.61
CA ALA A 145 -21.33 21.12 5.37
C ALA A 145 -20.39 22.02 4.56
N ALA A 146 -20.89 23.17 4.16
CA ALA A 146 -20.11 24.18 3.45
C ALA A 146 -19.02 24.72 4.39
N LEU A 147 -17.82 24.17 4.30
CA LEU A 147 -16.62 24.73 4.90
C LEU A 147 -16.00 25.66 3.84
N THR A 148 -15.88 26.94 4.17
CA THR A 148 -15.40 28.00 3.27
C THR A 148 -13.88 27.97 3.04
N ASP A 149 -13.18 26.99 3.58
CA ASP A 149 -11.73 26.80 3.40
C ASP A 149 -11.48 25.33 3.03
N HIS A 150 -11.64 25.01 1.74
CA HIS A 150 -11.35 23.66 1.26
C HIS A 150 -9.83 23.47 1.14
N PRO A 151 -9.25 22.47 1.83
CA PRO A 151 -7.86 22.10 1.55
C PRO A 151 -7.72 21.74 0.07
N PRO A 152 -6.53 21.93 -0.51
CA PRO A 152 -6.28 21.53 -1.90
C PRO A 152 -6.72 20.10 -2.13
N ALA A 153 -7.36 19.83 -3.26
CA ALA A 153 -7.81 18.47 -3.59
C ALA A 153 -6.62 17.50 -3.59
N GLU A 154 -6.77 16.38 -2.91
CA GLU A 154 -5.75 15.34 -2.76
C GLU A 154 -6.40 13.97 -2.91
N LEU A 155 -5.83 13.09 -3.72
CA LEU A 155 -6.26 11.72 -3.86
C LEU A 155 -5.61 10.87 -2.78
N ARG A 156 -6.39 10.41 -1.80
CA ARG A 156 -5.92 9.66 -0.63
C ARG A 156 -6.30 8.20 -0.72
N PHE A 157 -5.33 7.34 -0.49
CA PHE A 157 -5.50 5.89 -0.42
C PHE A 157 -5.14 5.39 0.97
N TRP A 158 -6.13 4.87 1.67
CA TRP A 158 -5.95 4.23 2.96
C TRP A 158 -5.96 2.72 2.78
N ILE A 159 -4.89 2.06 3.17
CA ILE A 159 -4.77 0.61 3.13
C ILE A 159 -4.73 0.11 4.57
N PHE A 160 -5.74 -0.63 4.94
CA PHE A 160 -5.84 -1.28 6.24
C PHE A 160 -5.33 -2.72 6.09
N LEU A 161 -4.20 -3.03 6.71
CA LEU A 161 -3.66 -4.38 6.72
C LEU A 161 -4.42 -5.19 7.76
N HIS A 162 -5.17 -6.18 7.31
CA HIS A 162 -5.90 -7.06 8.19
C HIS A 162 -4.95 -7.90 9.06
N ASP A 163 -5.35 -8.19 10.28
CA ASP A 163 -4.51 -8.90 11.24
C ASP A 163 -4.06 -10.29 10.76
N ASP A 164 -4.83 -10.94 9.86
CA ASP A 164 -4.45 -12.21 9.24
C ASP A 164 -3.51 -12.06 8.03
N ALA A 165 -3.30 -10.85 7.54
CA ALA A 165 -2.34 -10.63 6.44
C ALA A 165 -0.92 -11.01 6.87
N GLY A 166 -0.66 -11.03 8.19
CA GLY A 166 0.60 -11.49 8.76
C GLY A 166 1.81 -10.66 8.30
N GLU A 167 1.58 -9.49 7.72
CA GLU A 167 2.65 -8.70 7.10
C GLU A 167 3.22 -7.72 8.13
N SER A 168 4.27 -8.15 8.78
CA SER A 168 5.07 -7.31 9.68
C SER A 168 6.23 -6.60 8.97
N ASN A 169 6.51 -6.96 7.72
CA ASN A 169 7.57 -6.35 6.91
C ASN A 169 6.98 -5.33 5.94
N TYR A 170 6.81 -4.09 6.41
CA TYR A 170 6.26 -3.00 5.59
C TYR A 170 7.09 -2.70 4.34
N ALA A 171 8.40 -2.88 4.38
CA ALA A 171 9.26 -2.68 3.21
C ALA A 171 8.93 -3.69 2.10
N LYS A 172 8.69 -4.95 2.47
CA LYS A 172 8.26 -6.00 1.55
C LYS A 172 6.87 -5.71 1.00
N PHE A 173 5.91 -5.35 1.85
CA PHE A 173 4.56 -4.97 1.43
C PHE A 173 4.60 -3.81 0.42
N HIS A 174 5.32 -2.74 0.76
CA HIS A 174 5.48 -1.59 -0.11
C HIS A 174 6.06 -1.98 -1.47
N ASN A 175 7.17 -2.72 -1.47
CA ASN A 175 7.86 -3.11 -2.69
C ASN A 175 7.02 -4.01 -3.60
N TRP A 176 6.15 -4.84 -3.02
CA TRP A 176 5.36 -5.82 -3.77
C TRP A 176 4.05 -5.25 -4.32
N TYR A 177 3.37 -4.38 -3.57
CA TYR A 177 1.99 -3.98 -3.87
C TYR A 177 1.84 -2.48 -4.13
N VAL A 178 2.76 -1.64 -3.65
CA VAL A 178 2.56 -0.19 -3.61
C VAL A 178 3.53 0.57 -4.52
N ALA A 179 4.83 0.24 -4.50
CA ALA A 179 5.86 1.04 -5.16
C ALA A 179 5.65 1.20 -6.68
N TRP A 180 5.34 0.11 -7.38
CA TRP A 180 5.08 0.14 -8.82
C TRP A 180 3.78 0.88 -9.16
N TRP A 181 2.77 0.72 -8.32
CA TRP A 181 1.51 1.43 -8.49
C TRP A 181 1.68 2.95 -8.26
N ILE A 182 2.44 3.38 -7.25
CA ILE A 182 2.82 4.80 -7.07
C ILE A 182 3.52 5.31 -8.34
N ARG A 183 4.50 4.56 -8.86
CA ARG A 183 5.19 4.94 -10.10
C ARG A 183 4.21 5.10 -11.26
N ASP A 184 3.30 4.17 -11.43
CA ASP A 184 2.30 4.21 -12.50
C ASP A 184 1.37 5.42 -12.34
N MET A 185 0.87 5.67 -11.14
CA MET A 185 0.03 6.83 -10.84
C MET A 185 0.72 8.14 -11.20
N GLU A 186 2.01 8.31 -10.88
CA GLU A 186 2.73 9.56 -11.16
C GLU A 186 3.23 9.70 -12.60
N LYS A 187 3.68 8.60 -13.21
CA LYS A 187 4.35 8.66 -14.53
C LYS A 187 3.42 8.45 -15.70
N THR A 188 2.40 7.63 -15.53
CA THR A 188 1.50 7.21 -16.62
C THR A 188 0.11 7.80 -16.43
N VAL A 189 -0.54 7.49 -15.30
CA VAL A 189 -1.90 7.98 -15.00
C VAL A 189 -1.93 9.50 -14.88
N LYS A 190 -1.07 10.09 -14.05
CA LYS A 190 -0.98 11.55 -13.82
C LYS A 190 -2.34 12.15 -13.48
N PRO A 191 -2.90 11.88 -12.30
CA PRO A 191 -4.28 12.29 -11.95
C PRO A 191 -4.48 13.82 -11.85
N GLY A 192 -3.42 14.62 -11.91
CA GLY A 192 -3.49 16.09 -11.89
C GLY A 192 -3.57 16.71 -10.49
N ILE A 193 -3.66 15.90 -9.45
CA ILE A 193 -3.64 16.30 -8.05
C ILE A 193 -2.66 15.43 -7.27
N PRO A 194 -2.17 15.88 -6.10
CA PRO A 194 -1.30 15.07 -5.25
C PRO A 194 -1.93 13.74 -4.87
N VAL A 195 -1.10 12.70 -4.81
CA VAL A 195 -1.46 11.37 -4.36
C VAL A 195 -0.85 11.13 -2.99
N LYS A 196 -1.60 10.52 -2.08
CA LYS A 196 -1.15 10.16 -0.75
C LYS A 196 -1.56 8.74 -0.41
N VAL A 197 -0.63 7.97 0.13
CA VAL A 197 -0.87 6.59 0.56
C VAL A 197 -0.65 6.51 2.07
N ILE A 198 -1.61 5.96 2.79
CA ILE A 198 -1.58 5.79 4.23
C ILE A 198 -1.88 4.34 4.56
N ILE A 199 -0.94 3.67 5.20
CA ILE A 199 -1.10 2.29 5.64
C ILE A 199 -1.40 2.27 7.13
N LYS A 200 -2.32 1.43 7.56
CA LYS A 200 -2.70 1.20 8.96
C LYS A 200 -2.86 -0.29 9.22
N ASP A 201 -2.57 -0.69 10.45
CA ASP A 201 -2.77 -2.04 10.97
C ASP A 201 -3.17 -2.01 12.45
N HIS A 202 -3.49 -3.17 13.01
CA HIS A 202 -3.77 -3.38 14.42
C HIS A 202 -4.80 -2.38 14.99
N LEU A 203 -5.83 -2.07 14.20
CA LEU A 203 -6.92 -1.16 14.56
C LEU A 203 -8.17 -1.97 14.92
N PRO A 204 -8.55 -2.07 16.21
CA PRO A 204 -9.73 -2.81 16.64
C PRO A 204 -11.01 -2.32 15.91
N GLY A 205 -11.80 -3.27 15.41
CA GLY A 205 -13.02 -3.00 14.67
C GLY A 205 -12.79 -2.67 13.19
N VAL A 206 -11.55 -2.51 12.74
CA VAL A 206 -11.20 -2.20 11.35
C VAL A 206 -10.30 -3.28 10.75
N THR A 207 -9.13 -3.55 11.36
CA THR A 207 -8.17 -4.52 10.82
C THR A 207 -8.39 -5.94 11.34
N ASP A 208 -9.19 -6.14 12.36
CA ASP A 208 -9.70 -7.42 12.85
C ASP A 208 -11.12 -7.75 12.33
N PHE A 209 -11.61 -6.99 11.34
CA PHE A 209 -12.94 -7.11 10.76
C PHE A 209 -13.14 -8.49 10.11
N ASP A 210 -14.24 -9.19 10.44
CA ASP A 210 -14.53 -10.50 9.88
C ASP A 210 -15.08 -10.41 8.45
N TYR A 211 -14.20 -10.35 7.48
CA TYR A 211 -14.50 -10.23 6.06
C TYR A 211 -15.00 -11.55 5.41
N ARG A 212 -14.95 -12.66 6.16
CA ARG A 212 -15.34 -14.00 5.66
C ARG A 212 -16.82 -14.27 5.81
N GLN A 213 -17.52 -13.49 6.64
CA GLN A 213 -18.93 -13.70 6.91
C GLN A 213 -19.84 -13.01 5.89
N GLY A 214 -21.05 -13.56 5.74
CA GLY A 214 -22.08 -12.99 4.90
C GLY A 214 -21.80 -13.09 3.40
N ARG A 215 -22.54 -12.32 2.64
CA ARG A 215 -22.29 -12.13 1.22
C ARG A 215 -21.15 -11.13 1.04
N ARG A 216 -20.41 -11.26 -0.06
CA ARG A 216 -19.25 -10.40 -0.37
C ARG A 216 -19.59 -8.91 -0.40
N ASP A 217 -20.77 -8.54 -0.93
CA ASP A 217 -21.23 -7.15 -0.96
C ASP A 217 -21.58 -6.64 0.44
N GLU A 218 -22.20 -7.46 1.28
CA GLU A 218 -22.47 -7.13 2.68
C GLU A 218 -21.19 -6.91 3.46
N SER A 219 -20.22 -7.80 3.30
CA SER A 219 -18.90 -7.68 3.92
C SER A 219 -18.17 -6.39 3.47
N LEU A 220 -18.19 -6.07 2.16
CA LEU A 220 -17.56 -4.86 1.65
C LEU A 220 -18.20 -3.58 2.20
N PHE A 221 -19.54 -3.51 2.27
CA PHE A 221 -20.25 -2.37 2.86
C PHE A 221 -20.04 -2.25 4.37
N ALA A 222 -19.98 -3.37 5.09
CA ALA A 222 -19.71 -3.36 6.51
C ALA A 222 -18.29 -2.86 6.81
N PHE A 223 -17.29 -3.33 6.04
CA PHE A 223 -15.93 -2.79 6.14
C PHE A 223 -15.89 -1.29 5.81
N ARG A 224 -16.59 -0.84 4.75
CA ARG A 224 -16.68 0.60 4.45
C ARG A 224 -17.16 1.40 5.65
N SER A 225 -18.22 0.93 6.31
CA SER A 225 -18.76 1.61 7.48
C SER A 225 -17.77 1.68 8.64
N ALA A 226 -17.00 0.61 8.89
CA ALA A 226 -15.95 0.59 9.90
C ALA A 226 -14.80 1.56 9.56
N ALA A 227 -14.33 1.54 8.31
CA ALA A 227 -13.28 2.44 7.84
C ALA A 227 -13.72 3.91 7.86
N ASP A 228 -14.93 4.23 7.40
CA ASP A 228 -15.49 5.60 7.42
C ASP A 228 -15.61 6.11 8.87
N GLY A 229 -16.03 5.25 9.82
CA GLY A 229 -16.08 5.58 11.24
C GLY A 229 -14.70 5.94 11.79
N TYR A 230 -13.70 5.11 11.52
CA TYR A 230 -12.31 5.38 11.90
C TYR A 230 -11.79 6.69 11.28
N LEU A 231 -11.99 6.91 9.98
CA LEU A 231 -11.54 8.12 9.30
C LEU A 231 -12.20 9.38 9.89
N TYR A 232 -13.48 9.31 10.22
CA TYR A 232 -14.18 10.41 10.88
C TYR A 232 -13.57 10.74 12.26
N GLU A 233 -13.22 9.73 13.06
CA GLU A 233 -12.52 9.91 14.34
C GLU A 233 -11.12 10.53 14.17
N GLN A 234 -10.46 10.28 13.04
CA GLN A 234 -9.19 10.92 12.68
C GLN A 234 -9.36 12.33 12.07
N GLY A 235 -10.58 12.87 12.03
CA GLY A 235 -10.86 14.18 11.44
C GLY A 235 -10.77 14.20 9.90
N VAL A 236 -10.79 13.05 9.25
CA VAL A 236 -10.80 12.94 7.79
C VAL A 236 -12.25 13.09 7.29
N MET A 237 -12.52 14.18 6.60
CA MET A 237 -13.85 14.41 6.04
C MET A 237 -14.13 13.47 4.87
N PRO A 238 -15.39 12.98 4.76
CA PRO A 238 -15.80 12.16 3.63
C PRO A 238 -15.57 12.85 2.28
N SER A 239 -14.92 12.14 1.35
CA SER A 239 -14.65 12.61 -0.01
C SER A 239 -14.63 11.41 -0.96
N ALA A 240 -15.08 11.59 -2.19
CA ALA A 240 -14.96 10.56 -3.21
C ALA A 240 -13.49 10.40 -3.69
N LEU A 241 -12.59 11.33 -3.33
CA LEU A 241 -11.15 11.23 -3.53
C LEU A 241 -10.44 10.46 -2.41
N THR A 242 -11.14 10.10 -1.33
CA THR A 242 -10.61 9.24 -0.27
C THR A 242 -11.03 7.80 -0.54
N LYS A 243 -10.06 6.94 -0.80
CA LYS A 243 -10.26 5.51 -1.10
C LYS A 243 -9.77 4.68 0.07
N VAL A 244 -10.50 3.64 0.42
CA VAL A 244 -10.16 2.72 1.51
C VAL A 244 -10.07 1.28 0.99
N MET A 245 -9.10 0.53 1.47
CA MET A 245 -8.91 -0.88 1.13
C MET A 245 -8.63 -1.69 2.38
N LEU A 246 -9.28 -2.85 2.52
CA LEU A 246 -8.84 -3.89 3.43
C LEU A 246 -7.95 -4.86 2.67
N PHE A 247 -6.69 -4.96 3.08
CA PHE A 247 -5.77 -5.95 2.53
C PHE A 247 -5.73 -7.15 3.46
N VAL A 248 -6.18 -8.31 2.97
CA VAL A 248 -6.36 -9.53 3.76
C VAL A 248 -5.33 -10.60 3.40
N GLY A 249 -4.98 -11.45 4.35
CA GLY A 249 -3.99 -12.51 4.16
C GLY A 249 -4.47 -13.63 3.28
N ASP A 250 -5.76 -13.95 3.32
CA ASP A 250 -6.33 -15.10 2.61
C ASP A 250 -7.52 -14.68 1.73
N ARG A 251 -7.84 -15.52 0.78
CA ARG A 251 -9.00 -15.35 -0.09
C ARG A 251 -10.18 -16.14 0.47
N PRO A 252 -11.27 -15.50 0.93
CA PRO A 252 -12.40 -16.19 1.48
C PRO A 252 -13.29 -16.83 0.40
N ASP A 253 -13.97 -17.90 0.76
CA ASP A 253 -14.84 -18.65 -0.16
C ASP A 253 -16.03 -17.80 -0.69
N ASN A 254 -16.53 -16.85 0.11
CA ASN A 254 -17.61 -15.96 -0.31
C ASN A 254 -17.23 -14.99 -1.44
N TRP A 255 -15.93 -14.83 -1.76
CA TRP A 255 -15.48 -14.06 -2.93
C TRP A 255 -15.55 -14.87 -4.24
N LYS A 256 -15.99 -16.13 -4.19
CA LYS A 256 -16.21 -16.99 -5.37
C LYS A 256 -15.00 -17.13 -6.29
N GLY A 257 -13.81 -17.08 -5.73
CA GLY A 257 -12.57 -17.23 -6.47
C GLY A 257 -11.88 -15.94 -6.85
N ALA A 258 -12.49 -14.75 -6.70
CA ALA A 258 -11.83 -13.47 -6.88
C ALA A 258 -10.70 -13.27 -5.87
N TYR A 259 -9.65 -12.55 -6.25
CA TYR A 259 -8.55 -12.15 -5.37
C TYR A 259 -8.77 -10.78 -4.72
N GLY A 260 -9.82 -10.08 -5.15
CA GLY A 260 -10.24 -8.83 -4.57
C GLY A 260 -11.67 -8.50 -4.98
N ILE A 261 -12.22 -7.47 -4.41
CA ILE A 261 -13.55 -6.94 -4.72
C ILE A 261 -13.54 -5.43 -4.52
N ALA A 262 -14.20 -4.71 -5.43
CA ALA A 262 -14.37 -3.28 -5.32
C ALA A 262 -15.75 -2.84 -5.85
N ILE A 263 -16.17 -1.66 -5.44
CA ILE A 263 -17.33 -0.99 -6.03
C ILE A 263 -16.83 0.05 -7.01
N PRO A 264 -17.15 -0.05 -8.30
CA PRO A 264 -16.71 0.92 -9.30
C PRO A 264 -17.14 2.35 -8.94
N ARG A 265 -16.20 3.27 -9.04
CA ARG A 265 -16.39 4.70 -8.72
C ARG A 265 -16.79 4.99 -7.27
N ASP A 266 -16.71 4.02 -6.39
CA ASP A 266 -16.94 4.18 -4.95
C ASP A 266 -15.62 4.41 -4.21
N THR A 267 -15.68 4.35 -2.89
CA THR A 267 -14.52 4.60 -2.02
C THR A 267 -13.90 3.32 -1.47
N VAL A 268 -14.52 2.15 -1.62
CA VAL A 268 -14.15 0.94 -0.89
C VAL A 268 -13.70 -0.20 -1.80
N ALA A 269 -12.67 -0.91 -1.35
CA ALA A 269 -12.16 -2.13 -1.95
C ALA A 269 -11.64 -3.11 -0.90
N MET A 270 -11.48 -4.37 -1.27
CA MET A 270 -10.72 -5.38 -0.54
C MET A 270 -9.79 -6.12 -1.50
N ALA A 271 -8.58 -6.47 -1.07
CA ALA A 271 -7.63 -7.26 -1.85
C ALA A 271 -6.95 -8.32 -1.00
N SER A 272 -6.63 -9.48 -1.59
CA SER A 272 -5.98 -10.59 -0.90
C SER A 272 -4.49 -10.69 -1.25
N GLY A 273 -3.65 -10.92 -0.24
CA GLY A 273 -2.23 -11.21 -0.38
C GLY A 273 -1.91 -12.53 -1.09
N THR A 274 -2.91 -13.42 -1.27
CA THR A 274 -2.76 -14.63 -2.09
C THR A 274 -2.99 -14.37 -3.59
N GLY A 275 -3.40 -13.16 -3.94
CA GLY A 275 -3.63 -12.71 -5.31
C GLY A 275 -2.37 -12.24 -6.04
N PRO A 276 -2.54 -11.74 -7.26
CA PRO A 276 -1.44 -11.19 -8.04
C PRO A 276 -0.90 -9.90 -7.40
N ARG A 277 0.37 -9.59 -7.65
CA ARG A 277 1.03 -8.38 -7.10
C ARG A 277 0.35 -7.06 -7.48
N HIS A 278 -0.35 -7.04 -8.60
CA HIS A 278 -1.14 -5.86 -8.99
C HIS A 278 -2.52 -5.78 -8.31
N GLY A 279 -2.86 -6.69 -7.39
CA GLY A 279 -4.18 -6.71 -6.76
C GLY A 279 -4.58 -5.39 -6.09
N VAL A 280 -3.65 -4.72 -5.40
CA VAL A 280 -3.90 -3.39 -4.83
C VAL A 280 -4.20 -2.36 -5.91
N ALA A 281 -3.38 -2.31 -6.97
CA ALA A 281 -3.59 -1.43 -8.12
C ALA A 281 -4.92 -1.75 -8.82
N HIS A 282 -5.23 -3.03 -9.00
CA HIS A 282 -6.45 -3.52 -9.63
C HIS A 282 -7.71 -3.02 -8.92
N GLU A 283 -7.81 -3.31 -7.63
CA GLU A 283 -9.01 -2.96 -6.86
C GLU A 283 -9.17 -1.44 -6.67
N PHE A 284 -8.08 -0.71 -6.45
CA PHE A 284 -8.14 0.76 -6.48
C PHE A 284 -8.47 1.29 -7.87
N GLY A 285 -8.03 0.61 -8.93
CA GLY A 285 -8.41 0.94 -10.30
C GLY A 285 -9.92 1.00 -10.49
N HIS A 286 -10.65 0.00 -10.00
CA HIS A 286 -12.12 0.00 -10.03
C HIS A 286 -12.72 1.19 -9.31
N THR A 287 -12.21 1.55 -8.14
CA THR A 287 -12.70 2.72 -7.39
C THR A 287 -12.45 4.04 -8.12
N LEU A 288 -11.52 4.04 -9.07
CA LEU A 288 -11.16 5.18 -9.93
C LEU A 288 -11.74 5.07 -11.35
N ASN A 289 -12.71 4.19 -11.59
CA ASN A 289 -13.35 3.95 -12.88
C ASN A 289 -12.51 3.19 -13.93
N ALA A 290 -11.38 2.61 -13.57
CA ALA A 290 -10.70 1.68 -14.48
C ALA A 290 -11.52 0.40 -14.67
N GLN A 291 -11.47 -0.19 -15.87
CA GLN A 291 -12.37 -1.28 -16.27
C GLN A 291 -11.59 -2.42 -16.92
N HIS A 292 -12.07 -3.65 -16.72
CA HIS A 292 -11.47 -4.86 -17.30
C HIS A 292 -11.47 -4.84 -18.84
N GLU A 293 -12.50 -4.28 -19.45
CA GLU A 293 -12.65 -4.22 -20.90
C GLU A 293 -11.54 -3.43 -21.62
N TYR A 294 -10.85 -2.54 -20.88
CA TYR A 294 -9.70 -1.79 -21.38
C TYR A 294 -8.36 -2.39 -20.95
N ALA A 295 -8.36 -3.55 -20.31
CA ALA A 295 -7.14 -4.24 -19.98
C ALA A 295 -6.42 -4.73 -21.26
N GLU A 296 -5.09 -4.74 -21.19
CA GLU A 296 -4.25 -5.14 -22.34
C GLU A 296 -3.32 -6.29 -21.94
N THR A 297 -3.14 -7.21 -22.89
CA THR A 297 -2.05 -8.19 -22.82
C THR A 297 -0.88 -7.65 -23.66
N ARG A 298 0.24 -7.37 -23.00
CA ARG A 298 1.49 -6.91 -23.62
C ARG A 298 2.56 -7.98 -23.40
N PHE A 299 2.50 -9.05 -24.17
CA PHE A 299 3.38 -10.20 -23.96
C PHE A 299 4.83 -9.78 -23.62
N PRO A 300 5.43 -10.29 -22.53
CA PRO A 300 4.96 -11.40 -21.69
C PRO A 300 4.17 -10.95 -20.43
N CYS A 301 3.60 -9.76 -20.37
CA CYS A 301 2.86 -9.26 -19.21
C CYS A 301 1.43 -8.82 -19.52
N VAL A 302 0.63 -8.60 -18.48
CA VAL A 302 -0.73 -8.06 -18.52
C VAL A 302 -0.83 -6.78 -17.71
N THR A 303 -1.68 -5.83 -18.12
CA THR A 303 -1.89 -4.57 -17.41
C THR A 303 -2.71 -4.76 -16.13
N ASN A 304 -2.70 -3.75 -15.24
CA ASN A 304 -3.26 -3.84 -13.89
C ASN A 304 -4.75 -4.27 -13.82
N MET A 305 -5.55 -3.92 -14.84
CA MET A 305 -6.96 -4.29 -14.88
C MET A 305 -7.23 -5.65 -15.55
N SER A 306 -6.20 -6.40 -15.87
CA SER A 306 -6.37 -7.75 -16.41
C SER A 306 -6.71 -8.74 -15.31
N ALA A 307 -7.64 -9.64 -15.59
CA ALA A 307 -7.80 -10.85 -14.80
C ALA A 307 -6.47 -11.63 -14.78
N TYR A 308 -6.24 -12.40 -13.72
CA TYR A 308 -5.05 -13.23 -13.62
C TYR A 308 -4.92 -14.20 -14.80
N VAL A 309 -3.81 -14.12 -15.51
CA VAL A 309 -3.48 -15.04 -16.62
C VAL A 309 -2.27 -15.88 -16.25
N PRO A 310 -2.41 -17.21 -16.07
CA PRO A 310 -1.28 -18.07 -15.74
C PRO A 310 -0.15 -17.94 -16.76
N GLY A 311 1.10 -17.83 -16.28
CA GLY A 311 2.29 -17.72 -17.12
C GLY A 311 2.60 -16.33 -17.65
N LEU A 312 1.76 -15.32 -17.37
CA LEU A 312 2.07 -13.92 -17.61
C LEU A 312 2.30 -13.20 -16.28
N PHE A 313 3.25 -12.26 -16.25
CA PHE A 313 3.45 -11.39 -15.09
C PHE A 313 2.66 -10.08 -15.23
N SER A 314 2.60 -9.27 -14.19
CA SER A 314 2.01 -7.94 -14.27
C SER A 314 2.97 -6.96 -14.93
N CYS A 315 2.48 -6.16 -15.89
CA CYS A 315 3.22 -5.01 -16.44
C CYS A 315 3.35 -3.88 -15.39
N GLN A 316 2.64 -3.98 -14.26
CA GLN A 316 2.61 -3.01 -13.18
C GLN A 316 2.16 -1.60 -13.63
N ILE A 317 1.35 -1.53 -14.68
CA ILE A 317 0.77 -0.31 -15.23
C ILE A 317 -0.68 -0.54 -15.64
N TYR A 318 -1.48 0.50 -15.67
CA TYR A 318 -2.76 0.47 -16.36
C TYR A 318 -2.56 0.53 -17.88
N SER A 319 -3.60 0.25 -18.64
CA SER A 319 -3.59 0.53 -20.10
C SER A 319 -3.81 2.01 -20.34
N GLY A 320 -3.42 2.48 -21.53
CA GLY A 320 -3.63 3.90 -21.87
C GLY A 320 -5.09 4.34 -21.80
N GLN A 321 -6.05 3.44 -22.10
CA GLN A 321 -7.47 3.73 -21.98
C GLN A 321 -7.89 3.82 -20.49
N ASN A 322 -7.40 2.94 -19.62
CA ASN A 322 -7.66 3.02 -18.18
C ASN A 322 -7.02 4.26 -17.55
N ASP A 323 -5.84 4.68 -18.01
CA ASP A 323 -5.23 5.96 -17.56
C ASP A 323 -6.15 7.15 -17.84
N VAL A 324 -6.79 7.18 -19.02
CA VAL A 324 -7.77 8.22 -19.38
C VAL A 324 -8.98 8.15 -18.45
N GLN A 325 -9.55 6.95 -18.24
CA GLN A 325 -10.71 6.78 -17.36
C GLN A 325 -10.44 7.26 -15.92
N ILE A 326 -9.26 6.94 -15.39
CA ILE A 326 -8.85 7.37 -14.04
C ILE A 326 -8.72 8.89 -13.99
N ARG A 327 -8.02 9.51 -14.94
CA ARG A 327 -7.85 10.98 -14.99
C ARG A 327 -9.19 11.72 -15.06
N GLU A 328 -10.06 11.29 -15.97
CA GLU A 328 -11.38 11.88 -16.14
C GLU A 328 -12.24 11.76 -14.88
N TYR A 329 -12.22 10.59 -14.24
CA TYR A 329 -12.93 10.38 -12.98
C TYR A 329 -12.41 11.31 -11.87
N VAL A 330 -11.09 11.43 -11.71
CA VAL A 330 -10.48 12.29 -10.70
C VAL A 330 -10.82 13.74 -10.97
N GLN A 331 -10.66 14.22 -12.21
CA GLN A 331 -10.97 15.59 -12.59
C GLN A 331 -12.44 15.93 -12.31
N GLN A 332 -13.37 15.12 -12.80
CA GLN A 332 -14.81 15.31 -12.56
C GLN A 332 -15.17 15.32 -11.07
N THR A 333 -14.43 14.52 -10.27
CA THR A 333 -14.65 14.45 -8.83
C THR A 333 -14.15 15.73 -8.14
N VAL A 334 -12.97 16.22 -8.52
CA VAL A 334 -12.43 17.50 -8.03
C VAL A 334 -13.39 18.64 -8.34
N GLU A 335 -13.86 18.75 -9.59
CA GLU A 335 -14.82 19.78 -10.00
C GLU A 335 -16.12 19.72 -9.20
N ARG A 336 -16.64 18.51 -8.95
CA ARG A 336 -17.88 18.29 -8.19
C ARG A 336 -17.74 18.60 -6.70
N GLU A 337 -16.58 18.34 -6.10
CA GLU A 337 -16.32 18.61 -4.68
C GLU A 337 -15.93 20.08 -4.42
N ALA A 338 -15.56 20.84 -5.45
CA ALA A 338 -15.26 22.26 -5.35
C ALA A 338 -16.53 23.15 -5.33
N HIS A 339 -17.71 22.59 -5.63
CA HIS A 339 -19.02 23.28 -5.67
C HIS A 339 -19.97 22.73 -4.60
#